data_ccf65fd4cead2274dba23baca13c6cd6
#
_entry.id   ccf65fd4cead2274dba23baca13c6cd6
#
_cell.length_a   1.000
_cell.length_b   1.000
_cell.length_c   1.000
_cell.angle_alpha   90.00
_cell.angle_beta   90.00
_cell.angle_gamma   90.00
#
_symmetry.space_group_name_H-M   'P 1'
#
loop_
_entity.id
_entity.type
_entity.pdbx_description
1 polymer ?
#
loop_
_entity_poly.entity_id
_entity_poly.type
_entity_poly.pdbx_seq_one_letter_code
_entity_poly.pdbx_strand_id
1 'polypeptide(L)'
;MPLNLPDNLPAIELLRQEHIFVMSDLRASTQDIRPLRLLILNLMPLKITTETDLVRVLSNSPLQVEMDFLGLTTHTPKNTPIEHLQKFYITFPEIADRFYDGFIVTGAPVEMLPFREVHYWEELTSIFDWARAHVTSSFYICWAAQAALHHFYGIDKYPLPKKLFDRSEEHTSELQSLGRIS
;
A
#
# COMPACT_ATOMS: atom_id res chain seq x y z
N MET A 1 -7.26 -17.33 8.99
CA MET A 1 -5.86 -17.50 9.47
C MET A 1 -5.31 -16.11 9.70
N PRO A 2 -4.51 -15.89 10.71
CA PRO A 2 -4.13 -14.54 11.13
C PRO A 2 -3.01 -13.94 10.29
N LEU A 3 -2.96 -12.62 10.34
CA LEU A 3 -1.89 -11.82 9.76
C LEU A 3 -0.58 -12.09 10.50
N ASN A 4 0.48 -12.36 9.76
CA ASN A 4 1.83 -12.48 10.29
C ASN A 4 2.51 -11.11 10.27
N LEU A 5 2.93 -10.63 11.43
CA LEU A 5 3.52 -9.31 11.59
C LEU A 5 4.86 -9.41 12.33
N PRO A 6 5.81 -8.51 12.02
CA PRO A 6 7.04 -8.40 12.79
C PRO A 6 6.74 -8.21 14.26
N ASP A 7 7.45 -8.98 15.12
CA ASP A 7 7.33 -8.84 16.56
C ASP A 7 7.59 -7.37 16.98
N ASN A 8 6.76 -6.86 17.87
CA ASN A 8 6.81 -5.49 18.38
C ASN A 8 6.37 -4.38 17.42
N LEU A 9 5.65 -4.68 16.33
CA LEU A 9 4.97 -3.62 15.58
C LEU A 9 3.91 -2.97 16.48
N PRO A 10 3.84 -1.62 16.59
CA PRO A 10 2.88 -0.93 17.48
C PRO A 10 1.42 -1.31 17.22
N ALA A 11 1.07 -1.62 15.97
CA ALA A 11 -0.27 -2.06 15.58
C ALA A 11 -0.71 -3.35 16.29
N ILE A 12 0.21 -4.25 16.66
CA ILE A 12 -0.14 -5.55 17.28
C ILE A 12 -0.87 -5.36 18.60
N GLU A 13 -0.39 -4.45 19.46
CA GLU A 13 -1.01 -4.21 20.76
C GLU A 13 -2.41 -3.65 20.62
N LEU A 14 -2.61 -2.72 19.70
CA LEU A 14 -3.92 -2.14 19.41
C LEU A 14 -4.90 -3.18 18.86
N LEU A 15 -4.45 -4.03 17.93
CA LEU A 15 -5.26 -5.11 17.35
C LEU A 15 -5.66 -6.16 18.39
N ARG A 16 -4.78 -6.47 19.35
CA ARG A 16 -5.11 -7.35 20.47
C ARG A 16 -6.21 -6.76 21.35
N GLN A 17 -6.17 -5.45 21.63
CA GLN A 17 -7.22 -4.75 22.37
C GLN A 17 -8.56 -4.76 21.61
N GLU A 18 -8.54 -4.73 20.30
CA GLU A 18 -9.71 -4.86 19.42
C GLU A 18 -10.17 -6.31 19.21
N HIS A 19 -9.57 -7.29 19.90
CA HIS A 19 -9.83 -8.73 19.74
C HIS A 19 -9.57 -9.27 18.33
N ILE A 20 -8.75 -8.60 17.55
CA ILE A 20 -8.31 -9.06 16.23
C ILE A 20 -7.11 -10.00 16.42
N PHE A 21 -7.22 -11.20 15.87
CA PHE A 21 -6.18 -12.20 16.03
C PHE A 21 -5.00 -11.93 15.08
N VAL A 22 -3.82 -11.72 15.66
CA VAL A 22 -2.54 -11.57 14.95
C VAL A 22 -1.65 -12.75 15.29
N MET A 23 -0.94 -13.28 14.31
CA MET A 23 0.02 -14.37 14.49
C MET A 23 1.42 -13.78 14.64
N SER A 24 2.18 -14.30 15.59
CA SER A 24 3.62 -14.00 15.68
C SER A 24 4.40 -14.80 14.63
N ASP A 25 5.55 -14.27 14.21
CA ASP A 25 6.45 -14.93 13.24
C ASP A 25 6.80 -16.35 13.64
N LEU A 26 7.05 -16.58 14.93
CA LEU A 26 7.36 -17.90 15.46
C LEU A 26 6.24 -18.92 15.25
N ARG A 27 5.00 -18.52 15.40
CA ARG A 27 3.84 -19.40 15.19
C ARG A 27 3.55 -19.63 13.72
N ALA A 28 3.78 -18.62 12.88
CA ALA A 28 3.63 -18.71 11.44
C ALA A 28 4.62 -19.70 10.82
N SER A 29 5.86 -19.72 11.28
CA SER A 29 6.91 -20.60 10.78
C SER A 29 6.66 -22.10 11.02
N THR A 30 5.72 -22.45 11.91
CA THR A 30 5.32 -23.85 12.18
C THR A 30 4.18 -24.35 11.29
N GLN A 31 3.65 -23.52 10.39
CA GLN A 31 2.56 -23.92 9.49
C GLN A 31 3.10 -24.25 8.09
N ASP A 32 2.70 -25.39 7.55
CA ASP A 32 3.11 -25.90 6.23
C ASP A 32 2.29 -25.28 5.08
N ILE A 33 1.98 -23.98 5.16
CA ILE A 33 1.23 -23.23 4.16
C ILE A 33 2.03 -21.99 3.77
N ARG A 34 2.33 -21.85 2.47
CA ARG A 34 2.98 -20.64 1.96
C ARG A 34 2.09 -19.41 2.23
N PRO A 35 2.55 -18.42 2.99
CA PRO A 35 1.82 -17.18 3.17
C PRO A 35 1.79 -16.35 1.89
N LEU A 36 0.77 -15.51 1.75
CA LEU A 36 0.78 -14.43 0.77
C LEU A 36 1.73 -13.33 1.24
N ARG A 37 2.60 -12.89 0.35
CA ARG A 37 3.56 -11.81 0.62
C ARG A 37 3.04 -10.50 0.07
N LEU A 38 2.77 -9.54 0.95
CA LEU A 38 2.32 -8.20 0.59
C LEU A 38 3.42 -7.18 0.85
N LEU A 39 3.65 -6.33 -0.13
CA LEU A 39 4.50 -5.15 -0.01
C LEU A 39 3.60 -3.91 0.14
N ILE A 40 3.89 -3.04 1.09
CA ILE A 40 3.15 -1.80 1.29
C ILE A 40 4.09 -0.61 1.20
N LEU A 41 3.96 0.20 0.14
CA LEU A 41 4.61 1.49 0.04
C LEU A 41 3.72 2.55 0.71
N ASN A 42 4.12 2.93 1.92
CA ASN A 42 3.37 3.89 2.72
C ASN A 42 3.90 5.31 2.49
N LEU A 43 3.19 6.11 1.67
CA LEU A 43 3.53 7.50 1.35
C LEU A 43 2.85 8.52 2.30
N MET A 44 2.00 8.04 3.22
CA MET A 44 1.28 8.92 4.14
C MET A 44 2.21 9.55 5.18
N PRO A 45 1.93 10.79 5.62
CA PRO A 45 2.76 11.50 6.60
C PRO A 45 2.69 10.89 8.01
N LEU A 46 1.53 10.33 8.39
CA LEU A 46 1.32 9.65 9.68
C LEU A 46 1.41 8.13 9.47
N LYS A 47 2.64 7.63 9.29
CA LYS A 47 2.89 6.24 8.90
C LYS A 47 2.31 5.23 9.89
N ILE A 48 2.54 5.39 11.18
CA ILE A 48 2.09 4.45 12.23
C ILE A 48 0.56 4.31 12.24
N THR A 49 -0.18 5.41 12.07
CA THR A 49 -1.64 5.37 11.98
C THR A 49 -2.09 4.61 10.74
N THR A 50 -1.51 4.93 9.58
CA THR A 50 -1.83 4.29 8.31
C THR A 50 -1.48 2.80 8.33
N GLU A 51 -0.35 2.41 8.92
CA GLU A 51 0.03 1.01 9.14
C GLU A 51 -1.04 0.28 9.92
N THR A 52 -1.46 0.86 11.05
CA THR A 52 -2.49 0.28 11.92
C THR A 52 -3.80 0.07 11.16
N ASP A 53 -4.24 1.05 10.38
CA ASP A 53 -5.48 0.97 9.61
C ASP A 53 -5.41 -0.10 8.51
N LEU A 54 -4.31 -0.16 7.77
CA LEU A 54 -4.10 -1.17 6.74
C LEU A 54 -4.02 -2.58 7.34
N VAL A 55 -3.25 -2.74 8.42
CA VAL A 55 -3.13 -4.01 9.13
C VAL A 55 -4.48 -4.48 9.66
N ARG A 56 -5.29 -3.58 10.22
CA ARG A 56 -6.65 -3.90 10.69
C ARG A 56 -7.55 -4.44 9.58
N VAL A 57 -7.52 -3.83 8.40
CA VAL A 57 -8.32 -4.27 7.26
C VAL A 57 -7.80 -5.60 6.70
N LEU A 58 -6.49 -5.75 6.54
CA LEU A 58 -5.87 -6.93 5.96
C LEU A 58 -5.89 -8.15 6.89
N SER A 59 -5.94 -7.92 8.22
CA SER A 59 -6.04 -9.02 9.20
C SER A 59 -7.38 -9.75 9.17
N ASN A 60 -8.41 -9.16 8.58
CA ASN A 60 -9.72 -9.80 8.40
C ASN A 60 -9.72 -10.75 7.17
N SER A 61 -8.71 -11.58 7.05
CA SER A 61 -8.53 -12.55 5.97
C SER A 61 -8.38 -13.97 6.53
N PRO A 62 -8.94 -14.99 5.88
CA PRO A 62 -8.69 -16.39 6.23
C PRO A 62 -7.30 -16.86 5.78
N LEU A 63 -6.58 -16.08 4.98
CA LEU A 63 -5.27 -16.43 4.46
C LEU A 63 -4.16 -15.95 5.39
N GLN A 64 -3.07 -16.69 5.45
CA GLN A 64 -1.86 -16.23 6.09
C GLN A 64 -1.18 -15.17 5.20
N VAL A 65 -0.88 -14.02 5.78
CA VAL A 65 -0.28 -12.89 5.06
C VAL A 65 0.96 -12.40 5.81
N GLU A 66 2.07 -12.32 5.09
CA GLU A 66 3.29 -11.63 5.50
C GLU A 66 3.31 -10.24 4.89
N MET A 67 3.70 -9.23 5.64
CA MET A 67 3.74 -7.86 5.17
C MET A 67 5.11 -7.23 5.37
N ASP A 68 5.63 -6.65 4.30
CA ASP A 68 6.80 -5.79 4.29
C ASP A 68 6.37 -4.34 4.05
N PHE A 69 6.88 -3.40 4.85
CA PHE A 69 6.69 -1.97 4.63
C PHE A 69 7.88 -1.38 3.88
N LEU A 70 7.62 -0.78 2.72
CA LEU A 70 8.63 -0.14 1.90
C LEU A 70 8.71 1.35 2.21
N GLY A 71 9.92 1.81 2.49
CA GLY A 71 10.26 3.23 2.65
C GLY A 71 10.98 3.77 1.42
N LEU A 72 10.75 5.05 1.11
CA LEU A 72 11.53 5.76 0.10
C LEU A 72 12.87 6.20 0.68
N THR A 73 13.93 6.04 -0.09
CA THR A 73 15.28 6.47 0.28
C THR A 73 15.49 7.97 0.06
N THR A 74 14.79 8.54 -0.93
CA THR A 74 14.86 9.96 -1.29
C THR A 74 13.96 10.85 -0.43
N HIS A 75 13.15 10.26 0.46
CA HIS A 75 12.21 10.99 1.32
C HIS A 75 12.25 10.53 2.77
N THR A 76 12.63 11.45 3.66
CA THR A 76 12.55 11.20 5.11
C THR A 76 11.25 11.82 5.66
N PRO A 77 10.32 11.01 6.19
CA PRO A 77 9.08 11.52 6.76
C PRO A 77 9.35 12.30 8.06
N LYS A 78 8.70 13.46 8.20
CA LYS A 78 8.90 14.35 9.36
C LYS A 78 8.14 13.90 10.62
N ASN A 79 7.07 13.13 10.45
CA ASN A 79 6.11 12.81 11.52
C ASN A 79 6.24 11.36 12.01
N THR A 80 7.33 10.67 11.66
CA THR A 80 7.58 9.29 12.09
C THR A 80 8.97 9.20 12.69
N PRO A 81 9.13 8.63 13.89
CA PRO A 81 10.43 8.42 14.52
C PRO A 81 11.36 7.61 13.61
N ILE A 82 12.63 8.01 13.54
CA ILE A 82 13.60 7.33 12.67
C ILE A 82 13.84 5.89 13.10
N GLU A 83 13.78 5.63 14.39
CA GLU A 83 13.92 4.28 14.98
C GLU A 83 12.80 3.35 14.50
N HIS A 84 11.58 3.87 14.32
CA HIS A 84 10.46 3.11 13.77
C HIS A 84 10.72 2.74 12.31
N LEU A 85 11.21 3.70 11.52
CA LEU A 85 11.52 3.45 10.10
C LEU A 85 12.64 2.41 9.97
N GLN A 86 13.73 2.56 10.70
CA GLN A 86 14.85 1.63 10.67
C GLN A 86 14.48 0.21 11.11
N LYS A 87 13.49 0.09 11.97
CA LYS A 87 13.07 -1.21 12.52
C LYS A 87 12.06 -1.95 11.64
N PHE A 88 11.14 -1.22 10.99
CA PHE A 88 9.98 -1.81 10.35
C PHE A 88 9.89 -1.55 8.85
N TYR A 89 10.72 -0.66 8.30
CA TYR A 89 10.72 -0.34 6.88
C TYR A 89 11.98 -0.89 6.21
N ILE A 90 11.79 -1.48 5.05
CA ILE A 90 12.86 -1.89 4.15
C ILE A 90 12.98 -0.89 3.01
N THR A 91 14.13 -0.85 2.38
CA THR A 91 14.41 0.03 1.24
C THR A 91 14.28 -0.71 -0.08
N PHE A 92 14.12 0.03 -1.17
CA PHE A 92 13.94 -0.56 -2.49
C PHE A 92 15.12 -1.48 -2.90
N PRO A 93 16.40 -1.14 -2.68
CA PRO A 93 17.50 -2.07 -2.98
C PRO A 93 17.43 -3.40 -2.25
N GLU A 94 16.83 -3.46 -1.06
CA GLU A 94 16.72 -4.70 -0.26
C GLU A 94 15.67 -5.66 -0.80
N ILE A 95 14.77 -5.18 -1.67
CA ILE A 95 13.69 -5.99 -2.25
C ILE A 95 13.84 -6.21 -3.74
N ALA A 96 14.87 -5.67 -4.37
CA ALA A 96 15.03 -5.66 -5.83
C ALA A 96 14.85 -7.05 -6.49
N ASP A 97 15.32 -8.10 -5.84
CA ASP A 97 15.25 -9.49 -6.32
C ASP A 97 14.08 -10.29 -5.71
N ARG A 98 13.22 -9.66 -4.90
CA ARG A 98 12.12 -10.35 -4.24
C ARG A 98 10.86 -10.32 -5.10
N PHE A 99 9.99 -11.31 -4.89
CA PHE A 99 8.67 -11.40 -5.50
C PHE A 99 7.58 -11.31 -4.45
N TYR A 100 6.49 -10.61 -4.78
CA TYR A 100 5.34 -10.41 -3.92
C TYR A 100 4.05 -10.82 -4.63
N ASP A 101 3.08 -11.28 -3.84
CA ASP A 101 1.75 -11.61 -4.34
C ASP A 101 0.89 -10.34 -4.50
N GLY A 102 1.13 -9.34 -3.64
CA GLY A 102 0.43 -8.07 -3.70
C GLY A 102 1.31 -6.88 -3.36
N PHE A 103 1.01 -5.74 -3.97
CA PHE A 103 1.65 -4.45 -3.70
C PHE A 103 0.59 -3.37 -3.48
N ILE A 104 0.63 -2.71 -2.34
CA ILE A 104 -0.28 -1.63 -1.99
C ILE A 104 0.52 -0.33 -1.90
N VAL A 105 0.09 0.68 -2.64
CA VAL A 105 0.67 2.04 -2.56
C VAL A 105 -0.37 2.99 -2.01
N THR A 106 -0.07 3.62 -0.88
CA THR A 106 -0.98 4.56 -0.24
C THR A 106 -1.02 5.89 -0.97
N GLY A 107 -2.01 6.71 -0.69
CA GLY A 107 -2.03 8.11 -1.09
C GLY A 107 -0.88 8.91 -0.48
N ALA A 108 -0.69 10.12 -1.01
CA ALA A 108 0.25 11.12 -0.49
C ALA A 108 -0.38 12.51 -0.57
N PRO A 109 -0.12 13.41 0.39
CA PRO A 109 -0.70 14.77 0.41
C PRO A 109 0.08 15.73 -0.53
N VAL A 110 0.23 15.33 -1.78
CA VAL A 110 0.95 16.08 -2.83
C VAL A 110 0.09 16.25 -4.10
N GLU A 111 -1.23 16.17 -3.95
CA GLU A 111 -2.20 16.21 -5.04
C GLU A 111 -2.15 17.51 -5.85
N MET A 112 -1.72 18.61 -5.24
CA MET A 112 -1.61 19.91 -5.90
C MET A 112 -0.33 20.09 -6.71
N LEU A 113 0.70 19.27 -6.46
CA LEU A 113 1.98 19.37 -7.16
C LEU A 113 1.91 18.64 -8.51
N PRO A 114 2.49 19.18 -9.58
CA PRO A 114 2.79 18.41 -10.78
C PRO A 114 3.58 17.14 -10.43
N PHE A 115 3.36 16.04 -11.10
CA PHE A 115 4.00 14.77 -10.77
C PHE A 115 5.53 14.87 -10.72
N ARG A 116 6.11 15.55 -11.72
CA ARG A 116 7.58 15.71 -11.84
C ARG A 116 8.20 16.63 -10.79
N GLU A 117 7.40 17.42 -10.09
CA GLU A 117 7.86 18.28 -9.00
C GLU A 117 7.85 17.57 -7.64
N VAL A 118 7.29 16.36 -7.59
CA VAL A 118 7.36 15.51 -6.39
C VAL A 118 8.78 14.96 -6.28
N HIS A 119 9.51 15.37 -5.25
CA HIS A 119 10.95 15.12 -5.10
C HIS A 119 11.36 13.62 -5.10
N TYR A 120 10.45 12.71 -4.80
CA TYR A 120 10.66 11.26 -4.86
C TYR A 120 10.06 10.62 -6.13
N TRP A 121 9.72 11.40 -7.13
CA TRP A 121 9.05 10.92 -8.34
C TRP A 121 9.84 9.84 -9.08
N GLU A 122 11.13 10.04 -9.25
CA GLU A 122 11.99 9.09 -9.98
C GLU A 122 12.12 7.75 -9.25
N GLU A 123 12.27 7.76 -7.92
CA GLU A 123 12.30 6.54 -7.12
C GLU A 123 10.95 5.83 -7.19
N LEU A 124 9.84 6.57 -7.07
CA LEU A 124 8.49 6.02 -7.14
C LEU A 124 8.23 5.33 -8.47
N THR A 125 8.57 5.96 -9.60
CA THR A 125 8.37 5.39 -10.93
C THR A 125 9.24 4.17 -11.16
N SER A 126 10.48 4.16 -10.65
CA SER A 126 11.35 2.97 -10.68
C SER A 126 10.73 1.80 -9.90
N ILE A 127 10.11 2.06 -8.75
CA ILE A 127 9.38 1.05 -7.97
C ILE A 127 8.15 0.56 -8.75
N PHE A 128 7.42 1.44 -9.44
CA PHE A 128 6.27 1.05 -10.26
C PHE A 128 6.68 0.13 -11.41
N ASP A 129 7.77 0.43 -12.10
CA ASP A 129 8.28 -0.40 -13.19
C ASP A 129 8.77 -1.76 -12.68
N TRP A 130 9.47 -1.78 -11.55
CA TRP A 130 9.88 -3.00 -10.87
C TRP A 130 8.66 -3.87 -10.50
N ALA A 131 7.61 -3.24 -9.95
CA ALA A 131 6.41 -3.96 -9.51
C ALA A 131 5.70 -4.72 -10.66
N ARG A 132 5.77 -4.23 -11.90
CA ARG A 132 5.22 -4.93 -13.07
C ARG A 132 5.83 -6.31 -13.33
N ALA A 133 7.08 -6.50 -12.94
CA ALA A 133 7.80 -7.74 -13.15
C ALA A 133 7.85 -8.63 -11.89
N HIS A 134 7.71 -8.05 -10.71
CA HIS A 134 7.97 -8.72 -9.44
C HIS A 134 6.74 -8.88 -8.54
N VAL A 135 5.58 -8.34 -8.97
CA VAL A 135 4.35 -8.38 -8.19
C VAL A 135 3.20 -8.94 -9.02
N THR A 136 2.44 -9.86 -8.43
CA THR A 136 1.29 -10.47 -9.11
C THR A 136 0.14 -9.48 -9.28
N SER A 137 -0.17 -8.68 -8.24
CA SER A 137 -1.27 -7.72 -8.26
C SER A 137 -0.90 -6.45 -7.50
N SER A 138 -1.19 -5.29 -8.08
CA SER A 138 -0.91 -3.98 -7.47
C SER A 138 -2.19 -3.20 -7.23
N PHE A 139 -2.27 -2.54 -6.07
CA PHE A 139 -3.39 -1.71 -5.67
C PHE A 139 -2.90 -0.31 -5.29
N TYR A 140 -3.34 0.68 -6.04
CA TYR A 140 -2.95 2.08 -5.87
C TYR A 140 -4.09 2.89 -5.27
N ILE A 141 -3.84 3.64 -4.20
CA ILE A 141 -4.86 4.38 -3.46
C ILE A 141 -4.72 5.87 -3.69
N CYS A 142 -5.83 6.56 -4.01
CA CYS A 142 -5.93 8.01 -4.07
C CYS A 142 -4.87 8.62 -5.03
N TRP A 143 -3.97 9.48 -4.54
CA TRP A 143 -2.94 10.11 -5.35
C TRP A 143 -2.02 9.08 -6.03
N ALA A 144 -1.70 7.97 -5.39
CA ALA A 144 -0.89 6.92 -6.01
C ALA A 144 -1.56 6.31 -7.24
N ALA A 145 -2.90 6.22 -7.27
CA ALA A 145 -3.62 5.78 -8.45
C ALA A 145 -3.46 6.79 -9.60
N GLN A 146 -3.54 8.08 -9.32
CA GLN A 146 -3.29 9.13 -10.32
C GLN A 146 -1.84 9.06 -10.83
N ALA A 147 -0.88 8.86 -9.93
CA ALA A 147 0.54 8.73 -10.27
C ALA A 147 0.80 7.51 -11.18
N ALA A 148 0.20 6.38 -10.88
CA ALA A 148 0.30 5.16 -11.69
C ALA A 148 -0.37 5.34 -13.07
N LEU A 149 -1.54 5.96 -13.13
CA LEU A 149 -2.20 6.29 -14.40
C LEU A 149 -1.36 7.23 -15.26
N HIS A 150 -0.74 8.22 -14.64
CA HIS A 150 0.17 9.12 -15.36
C HIS A 150 1.41 8.37 -15.86
N HIS A 151 2.08 7.59 -15.01
CA HIS A 151 3.30 6.89 -15.35
C HIS A 151 3.09 5.83 -16.44
N PHE A 152 2.07 4.99 -16.31
CA PHE A 152 1.87 3.86 -17.21
C PHE A 152 1.10 4.22 -18.50
N TYR A 153 0.24 5.23 -18.45
CA TYR A 153 -0.69 5.52 -19.56
C TYR A 153 -0.65 6.99 -20.02
N GLY A 154 0.16 7.85 -19.38
CA GLY A 154 0.25 9.27 -19.73
C GLY A 154 -1.02 10.07 -19.40
N ILE A 155 -1.85 9.57 -18.50
CA ILE A 155 -3.09 10.25 -18.11
C ILE A 155 -2.77 11.29 -17.04
N ASP A 156 -2.92 12.56 -17.37
CA ASP A 156 -2.69 13.67 -16.44
C ASP A 156 -3.89 13.93 -15.53
N LYS A 157 -3.58 14.42 -14.33
CA LYS A 157 -4.59 14.94 -13.42
C LYS A 157 -4.89 16.41 -13.73
N TYR A 158 -6.12 16.83 -13.47
CA TYR A 158 -6.52 18.23 -13.55
C TYR A 158 -7.46 18.59 -12.41
N PRO A 159 -7.41 19.82 -11.89
CA PRO A 159 -8.30 20.27 -10.83
C PRO A 159 -9.73 20.41 -11.40
N LEU A 160 -10.68 19.86 -10.66
CA LEU A 160 -12.09 20.06 -11.00
C LEU A 160 -12.52 21.46 -10.58
N PRO A 161 -13.37 22.14 -11.36
CA PRO A 161 -13.86 23.47 -11.04
C PRO A 161 -14.77 23.48 -9.81
N LYS A 162 -15.32 22.34 -9.47
CA LYS A 162 -16.21 22.11 -8.31
C LYS A 162 -15.92 20.75 -7.72
N LYS A 163 -15.98 20.68 -6.37
CA LYS A 163 -15.85 19.40 -5.69
C LYS A 163 -16.99 18.47 -6.08
N LEU A 164 -16.66 17.31 -6.61
CA LEU A 164 -17.61 16.28 -6.96
C LEU A 164 -17.83 15.37 -5.74
N PHE A 165 -19.09 15.23 -5.34
CA PHE A 165 -19.53 14.26 -4.36
C PHE A 165 -20.47 13.30 -5.10
N ASP A 166 -19.99 12.09 -5.31
CA ASP A 166 -20.78 11.06 -5.96
C ASP A 166 -20.51 9.71 -5.27
N ARG A 167 -21.46 8.79 -5.40
CA ARG A 167 -21.29 7.41 -4.92
C ARG A 167 -20.66 6.61 -6.04
N SER A 168 -19.54 5.95 -5.72
CA SER A 168 -18.85 5.07 -6.67
C SER A 168 -19.70 3.91 -7.19
N GLU A 169 -20.77 3.58 -6.49
CA GLU A 169 -21.74 2.53 -6.85
C GLU A 169 -22.57 2.89 -8.10
N GLU A 170 -22.78 4.17 -8.39
CA GLU A 170 -23.53 4.61 -9.56
C GLU A 170 -22.74 4.39 -10.86
N HIS A 171 -21.42 4.52 -10.83
CA HIS A 171 -20.57 4.25 -12.00
C HIS A 171 -20.52 2.76 -12.35
N THR A 172 -20.60 1.87 -11.37
CA THR A 172 -20.67 0.42 -11.60
C THR A 172 -22.00 -0.01 -12.22
N SER A 173 -23.11 0.67 -11.90
CA SER A 173 -24.41 0.38 -12.46
C SER A 173 -24.52 0.84 -13.94
N GLU A 174 -23.91 1.95 -14.31
CA GLU A 174 -23.87 2.43 -15.69
C GLU A 174 -23.02 1.52 -16.60
N LEU A 175 -21.86 1.06 -16.12
CA LEU A 175 -21.04 0.10 -16.86
C LEU A 175 -21.74 -1.27 -17.02
N GLN A 176 -22.53 -1.70 -16.06
CA GLN A 176 -23.33 -2.92 -16.15
C GLN A 176 -24.51 -2.77 -17.12
N SER A 177 -25.06 -1.56 -17.28
CA SER A 177 -26.14 -1.30 -18.23
C SER A 177 -25.67 -1.29 -19.68
N LEU A 178 -24.44 -0.82 -19.94
CA LEU A 178 -23.82 -0.85 -21.28
C LEU A 178 -23.49 -2.26 -21.76
N GLY A 179 -23.25 -3.21 -20.84
CA GLY A 179 -23.01 -4.63 -21.15
C GLY A 179 -24.27 -5.43 -21.54
N ARG A 180 -25.47 -4.82 -21.49
CA ARG A 180 -26.75 -5.46 -21.85
C ARG A 180 -27.27 -5.11 -23.24
N ILE A 181 -26.53 -4.31 -24.00
CA ILE A 181 -26.88 -3.95 -25.39
C ILE A 181 -25.97 -4.71 -26.32
N SER A 182 -26.15 -6.03 -26.38
CA SER A 182 -25.63 -6.87 -27.44
C SER A 182 -26.45 -8.14 -27.56
#